data_4cd197f3c4d28646d1df55840abfbb76
#
_entry.id   4cd197f3c4d28646d1df55840abfbb76
#
_cell.length_a   1.000
_cell.length_b   1.000
_cell.length_c   1.000
_cell.angle_alpha   90.00
_cell.angle_beta   90.00
_cell.angle_gamma   90.00
#
_symmetry.space_group_name_H-M   'P 1'
#
loop_
_entity.id
_entity.type
_entity.pdbx_description
1 polymer ?
#
loop_
_entity_poly.entity_id
_entity_poly.type
_entity_poly.pdbx_seq_one_letter_code
_entity_poly.pdbx_strand_id
1 'polypeptide(L)'
;MSNAVPAPIAMLAELTYRCPLSCPYCSNPVEMAKKETELDTDLWLDVFDQAAKLGVLQLHLSGGEPASRRDLVALVAGARKAGLYTNLITSAIGLTQRRLAELEEAGLDHVQLSLQGTDAEMADRIGGYKGGFARKMQAAEWIVEAGFPLTLNAVVHRQNLHQLPEAIEMAVMMKARRMEVAIVQFHGWAMLNRDAMMPTREQAQEASRIVEEARARLKGTLVIDYVPADYHSDYPKRCMGGWGTTGLNITPDGLVLPCHAAQTIPSLSFDNVRDKPLADIWYKGAAFNAYRGEDWMQEPCRSCDRRKLDFGGCRCQAMAIAGDAAATDPVCVKSPLHSKVVEMADAFAGDEHAELVYRKSP
;
A
#
# COMPACT_ATOMS: atom_id res chain seq x y z
N MET A 1 -27.45 19.72 -5.79
CA MET A 1 -26.17 19.71 -6.50
C MET A 1 -25.89 18.26 -6.85
N SER A 2 -25.75 17.90 -8.12
CA SER A 2 -25.43 16.51 -8.51
C SER A 2 -24.09 16.15 -7.89
N ASN A 3 -24.05 15.13 -7.04
CA ASN A 3 -22.81 14.54 -6.53
C ASN A 3 -22.08 13.83 -7.69
N ALA A 4 -21.53 14.61 -8.61
CA ALA A 4 -20.71 14.03 -9.68
C ALA A 4 -19.48 13.39 -9.02
N VAL A 5 -19.22 12.13 -9.34
CA VAL A 5 -18.04 11.41 -8.88
C VAL A 5 -16.79 12.17 -9.37
N PRO A 6 -15.89 12.62 -8.49
CA PRO A 6 -14.68 13.31 -8.93
C PRO A 6 -13.77 12.38 -9.74
N ALA A 7 -12.93 12.97 -10.59
CA ALA A 7 -11.86 12.22 -11.23
C ALA A 7 -10.86 11.69 -10.20
N PRO A 8 -10.23 10.52 -10.44
CA PRO A 8 -9.18 10.01 -9.56
C PRO A 8 -7.92 10.89 -9.67
N ILE A 9 -7.24 11.08 -8.55
CA ILE A 9 -5.98 11.86 -8.50
C ILE A 9 -4.76 10.95 -8.68
N ALA A 10 -4.84 9.71 -8.18
CA ALA A 10 -3.74 8.77 -8.17
C ALA A 10 -4.12 7.40 -8.72
N MET A 11 -3.16 6.73 -9.33
CA MET A 11 -3.27 5.33 -9.75
C MET A 11 -2.09 4.53 -9.23
N LEU A 12 -2.39 3.38 -8.61
CA LEU A 12 -1.40 2.35 -8.30
C LEU A 12 -1.42 1.32 -9.43
N ALA A 13 -0.32 1.19 -10.17
CA ALA A 13 -0.12 0.17 -11.19
C ALA A 13 0.73 -0.97 -10.60
N GLU A 14 0.10 -2.10 -10.30
CA GLU A 14 0.80 -3.32 -9.92
C GLU A 14 1.30 -4.01 -11.18
N LEU A 15 2.52 -3.67 -11.60
CA LEU A 15 3.06 -4.07 -12.90
C LEU A 15 3.30 -5.58 -13.02
N THR A 16 3.60 -6.23 -11.90
CA THR A 16 3.89 -7.68 -11.80
C THR A 16 3.77 -8.11 -10.35
N TYR A 17 3.43 -9.39 -10.09
CA TYR A 17 3.54 -9.95 -8.74
C TYR A 17 4.86 -10.69 -8.50
N ARG A 18 5.73 -10.81 -9.50
CA ARG A 18 7.08 -11.35 -9.29
C ARG A 18 7.88 -10.43 -8.39
N CYS A 19 8.49 -10.99 -7.37
CA CYS A 19 9.32 -10.26 -6.43
C CYS A 19 10.40 -11.20 -5.86
N PRO A 20 11.65 -10.76 -5.79
CA PRO A 20 12.70 -11.55 -5.18
C PRO A 20 12.58 -11.67 -3.66
N LEU A 21 11.82 -10.78 -3.02
CA LEU A 21 11.54 -10.84 -1.60
C LEU A 21 10.31 -11.70 -1.29
N SER A 22 10.26 -12.23 -0.07
CA SER A 22 9.16 -13.08 0.43
C SER A 22 8.52 -12.53 1.69
N CYS A 23 8.44 -11.21 1.83
CA CYS A 23 8.00 -10.53 3.05
C CYS A 23 6.68 -11.10 3.59
N PRO A 24 6.62 -11.53 4.87
CA PRO A 24 5.41 -12.09 5.47
C PRO A 24 4.31 -11.03 5.71
N TYR A 25 4.66 -9.75 5.74
CA TYR A 25 3.70 -8.64 5.82
C TYR A 25 3.16 -8.19 4.46
N CYS A 26 3.46 -8.89 3.36
CA CYS A 26 3.05 -8.50 2.02
C CYS A 26 1.51 -8.44 1.91
N SER A 27 0.97 -7.33 1.40
CA SER A 27 -0.48 -7.15 1.20
C SER A 27 -0.99 -7.70 -0.13
N ASN A 28 -0.09 -8.16 -1.03
CA ASN A 28 -0.51 -8.79 -2.28
C ASN A 28 -1.37 -10.02 -2.01
N PRO A 29 -2.28 -10.39 -2.93
CA PRO A 29 -3.12 -11.57 -2.80
C PRO A 29 -2.31 -12.84 -2.53
N VAL A 30 -2.89 -13.79 -1.79
CA VAL A 30 -2.27 -15.11 -1.60
C VAL A 30 -2.23 -15.86 -2.92
N GLU A 31 -3.31 -15.79 -3.69
CA GLU A 31 -3.39 -16.27 -5.07
C GLU A 31 -3.04 -15.12 -6.02
N MET A 32 -1.84 -15.17 -6.58
CA MET A 32 -1.30 -14.12 -7.42
C MET A 32 -1.47 -14.45 -8.90
N ALA A 33 -1.75 -13.42 -9.71
CA ALA A 33 -1.78 -13.54 -11.17
C ALA A 33 -0.44 -14.09 -11.69
N LYS A 34 -0.53 -15.00 -12.67
CA LYS A 34 0.64 -15.62 -13.30
C LYS A 34 1.27 -14.65 -14.31
N LYS A 35 2.56 -14.80 -14.55
CA LYS A 35 3.31 -13.96 -15.50
C LYS A 35 2.66 -13.92 -16.91
N GLU A 36 2.11 -15.04 -17.35
CA GLU A 36 1.51 -15.20 -18.68
C GLU A 36 0.22 -14.40 -18.85
N THR A 37 -0.42 -13.99 -17.73
CA THR A 37 -1.63 -13.18 -17.73
C THR A 37 -1.35 -11.69 -17.54
N GLU A 38 -0.10 -11.30 -17.26
CA GLU A 38 0.27 -9.90 -17.08
C GLU A 38 -0.03 -9.07 -18.33
N LEU A 39 -0.41 -7.81 -18.14
CA LEU A 39 -0.53 -6.85 -19.23
C LEU A 39 0.85 -6.65 -19.88
N ASP A 40 0.88 -6.66 -21.21
CA ASP A 40 2.07 -6.31 -21.98
C ASP A 40 2.35 -4.80 -21.95
N THR A 41 3.45 -4.41 -22.59
CA THR A 41 3.88 -3.01 -22.62
C THR A 41 2.84 -2.11 -23.27
N ASP A 42 2.28 -2.51 -24.41
CA ASP A 42 1.37 -1.67 -25.20
C ASP A 42 0.04 -1.41 -24.45
N LEU A 43 -0.49 -2.43 -23.78
CA LEU A 43 -1.68 -2.28 -22.93
C LEU A 43 -1.42 -1.36 -21.73
N TRP A 44 -0.26 -1.47 -21.07
CA TRP A 44 0.08 -0.53 -20.01
C TRP A 44 0.21 0.90 -20.51
N LEU A 45 0.80 1.13 -21.68
CA LEU A 45 0.92 2.46 -22.27
C LEU A 45 -0.45 3.05 -22.59
N ASP A 46 -1.37 2.25 -23.12
CA ASP A 46 -2.77 2.66 -23.34
C ASP A 46 -3.47 3.00 -22.01
N VAL A 47 -3.28 2.18 -20.98
CA VAL A 47 -3.81 2.44 -19.63
C VAL A 47 -3.30 3.77 -19.06
N PHE A 48 -2.02 4.09 -19.24
CA PHE A 48 -1.45 5.37 -18.76
C PHE A 48 -2.06 6.57 -19.51
N ASP A 49 -2.25 6.45 -20.80
CA ASP A 49 -2.92 7.45 -21.62
C ASP A 49 -4.38 7.66 -21.17
N GLN A 50 -5.11 6.58 -20.90
CA GLN A 50 -6.47 6.62 -20.39
C GLN A 50 -6.51 7.23 -18.98
N ALA A 51 -5.58 6.89 -18.10
CA ALA A 51 -5.49 7.43 -16.75
C ALA A 51 -5.24 8.94 -16.74
N ALA A 52 -4.32 9.43 -17.57
CA ALA A 52 -4.05 10.86 -17.73
C ALA A 52 -5.29 11.62 -18.25
N LYS A 53 -5.98 11.08 -19.27
CA LYS A 53 -7.24 11.65 -19.80
C LYS A 53 -8.36 11.65 -18.77
N LEU A 54 -8.37 10.66 -17.85
CA LEU A 54 -9.35 10.57 -16.77
C LEU A 54 -9.10 11.60 -15.66
N GLY A 55 -7.88 12.14 -15.55
CA GLY A 55 -7.50 13.14 -14.56
C GLY A 55 -6.51 12.66 -13.50
N VAL A 56 -5.96 11.46 -13.65
CA VAL A 56 -4.87 10.98 -12.80
C VAL A 56 -3.65 11.88 -12.97
N LEU A 57 -3.07 12.30 -11.86
CA LEU A 57 -1.85 13.11 -11.81
C LEU A 57 -0.65 12.29 -11.35
N GLN A 58 -0.85 11.35 -10.43
CA GLN A 58 0.20 10.55 -9.81
C GLN A 58 0.05 9.08 -10.19
N LEU A 59 1.12 8.52 -10.72
CA LEU A 59 1.25 7.10 -11.04
C LEU A 59 2.29 6.46 -10.13
N HIS A 60 1.83 5.50 -9.33
CA HIS A 60 2.69 4.67 -8.50
C HIS A 60 2.95 3.34 -9.21
N LEU A 61 4.17 3.13 -9.67
CA LEU A 61 4.63 1.89 -10.29
C LEU A 61 5.06 0.91 -9.20
N SER A 62 4.31 -0.14 -9.00
CA SER A 62 4.39 -1.06 -7.86
C SER A 62 4.11 -2.51 -8.27
N GLY A 63 3.64 -3.32 -7.32
CA GLY A 63 3.27 -4.72 -7.50
C GLY A 63 4.04 -5.64 -6.56
N GLY A 64 4.76 -6.63 -7.11
CA GLY A 64 5.81 -7.35 -6.41
C GLY A 64 7.08 -6.51 -6.41
N GLU A 65 7.91 -6.67 -7.46
CA GLU A 65 9.07 -5.82 -7.70
C GLU A 65 9.05 -5.31 -9.15
N PRO A 66 8.76 -4.02 -9.37
CA PRO A 66 8.71 -3.44 -10.71
C PRO A 66 10.00 -3.61 -11.51
N ALA A 67 11.17 -3.58 -10.84
CA ALA A 67 12.46 -3.80 -11.48
C ALA A 67 12.63 -5.23 -12.06
N SER A 68 11.74 -6.17 -11.72
CA SER A 68 11.67 -7.50 -12.33
C SER A 68 11.14 -7.48 -13.77
N ARG A 69 10.50 -6.39 -14.21
CA ARG A 69 10.03 -6.20 -15.59
C ARG A 69 11.18 -5.66 -16.46
N ARG A 70 11.39 -6.27 -17.61
CA ARG A 70 12.42 -5.83 -18.55
C ARG A 70 12.07 -4.50 -19.22
N ASP A 71 10.79 -4.26 -19.42
CA ASP A 71 10.21 -3.09 -20.10
C ASP A 71 9.93 -1.90 -19.16
N LEU A 72 10.35 -1.94 -17.89
CA LEU A 72 10.11 -0.88 -16.92
C LEU A 72 10.52 0.52 -17.43
N VAL A 73 11.67 0.63 -18.12
CA VAL A 73 12.15 1.89 -18.70
C VAL A 73 11.16 2.42 -19.75
N ALA A 74 10.66 1.55 -20.62
CA ALA A 74 9.67 1.93 -21.63
C ALA A 74 8.34 2.36 -20.99
N LEU A 75 7.92 1.70 -19.90
CA LEU A 75 6.72 2.08 -19.15
C LEU A 75 6.88 3.46 -18.49
N VAL A 76 8.04 3.76 -17.90
CA VAL A 76 8.32 5.08 -17.32
C VAL A 76 8.31 6.16 -18.42
N ALA A 77 8.95 5.92 -19.55
CA ALA A 77 8.96 6.86 -20.68
C ALA A 77 7.53 7.12 -21.21
N GLY A 78 6.70 6.07 -21.29
CA GLY A 78 5.31 6.20 -21.70
C GLY A 78 4.46 6.99 -20.68
N ALA A 79 4.61 6.72 -19.40
CA ALA A 79 3.94 7.47 -18.34
C ALA A 79 4.33 8.97 -18.36
N ARG A 80 5.60 9.26 -18.54
CA ARG A 80 6.12 10.63 -18.72
C ARG A 80 5.48 11.31 -19.93
N LYS A 81 5.42 10.60 -21.07
CA LYS A 81 4.78 11.10 -22.29
C LYS A 81 3.30 11.39 -22.09
N ALA A 82 2.60 10.59 -21.29
CA ALA A 82 1.20 10.82 -20.93
C ALA A 82 1.01 12.00 -19.96
N GLY A 83 2.08 12.55 -19.37
CA GLY A 83 2.05 13.68 -18.44
C GLY A 83 1.81 13.29 -16.99
N LEU A 84 2.02 12.02 -16.62
CA LEU A 84 1.87 11.51 -15.27
C LEU A 84 3.15 11.78 -14.45
N TYR A 85 2.99 12.19 -13.18
CA TYR A 85 4.07 12.18 -12.21
C TYR A 85 4.30 10.73 -11.72
N THR A 86 5.52 10.23 -11.89
CA THR A 86 5.85 8.82 -11.65
C THR A 86 6.58 8.61 -10.34
N ASN A 87 6.11 7.65 -9.52
CA ASN A 87 6.79 7.17 -8.34
C ASN A 87 7.07 5.67 -8.47
N LEU A 88 8.34 5.28 -8.46
CA LEU A 88 8.75 3.87 -8.45
C LEU A 88 8.80 3.35 -7.01
N ILE A 89 7.90 2.44 -6.65
CA ILE A 89 7.89 1.74 -5.37
C ILE A 89 8.65 0.43 -5.52
N THR A 90 9.81 0.31 -4.89
CA THR A 90 10.74 -0.80 -5.12
C THR A 90 11.39 -1.30 -3.84
N SER A 91 11.70 -2.58 -3.81
CA SER A 91 12.62 -3.16 -2.84
C SER A 91 14.09 -2.89 -3.19
N ALA A 92 14.35 -2.34 -4.37
CA ALA A 92 15.65 -2.14 -4.99
C ALA A 92 16.46 -3.43 -5.28
N ILE A 93 15.92 -4.59 -5.01
CA ILE A 93 16.59 -5.85 -5.38
C ILE A 93 16.53 -6.04 -6.89
N GLY A 94 17.70 -6.04 -7.54
CA GLY A 94 17.81 -6.06 -9.01
C GLY A 94 17.89 -4.67 -9.65
N LEU A 95 17.80 -3.59 -8.88
CA LEU A 95 18.11 -2.26 -9.34
C LEU A 95 19.63 -2.06 -9.39
N THR A 96 20.13 -1.55 -10.49
CA THR A 96 21.56 -1.25 -10.70
C THR A 96 21.72 0.24 -10.99
N GLN A 97 22.93 0.77 -10.79
CA GLN A 97 23.22 2.17 -11.10
C GLN A 97 22.90 2.50 -12.57
N ARG A 98 23.28 1.60 -13.50
CA ARG A 98 22.94 1.74 -14.93
C ARG A 98 21.43 1.83 -15.15
N ARG A 99 20.66 0.97 -14.48
CA ARG A 99 19.20 0.97 -14.65
C ARG A 99 18.54 2.20 -14.05
N LEU A 100 19.11 2.75 -12.98
CA LEU A 100 18.67 4.04 -12.43
C LEU A 100 18.92 5.18 -13.41
N ALA A 101 20.09 5.22 -14.06
CA ALA A 101 20.36 6.21 -15.10
C ALA A 101 19.41 6.09 -16.31
N GLU A 102 19.11 4.86 -16.75
CA GLU A 102 18.12 4.62 -17.80
C GLU A 102 16.71 5.10 -17.40
N LEU A 103 16.33 4.95 -16.13
CA LEU A 103 15.04 5.43 -15.59
C LEU A 103 15.01 6.96 -15.44
N GLU A 104 16.13 7.59 -15.08
CA GLU A 104 16.29 9.05 -15.04
C GLU A 104 16.11 9.65 -16.44
N GLU A 105 16.80 9.11 -17.44
CA GLU A 105 16.67 9.52 -18.84
C GLU A 105 15.23 9.32 -19.36
N ALA A 106 14.54 8.27 -18.93
CA ALA A 106 13.14 8.02 -19.25
C ALA A 106 12.18 8.98 -18.57
N GLY A 107 12.64 9.76 -17.58
CA GLY A 107 11.87 10.79 -16.88
C GLY A 107 11.13 10.29 -15.65
N LEU A 108 11.69 9.32 -14.92
CA LEU A 108 11.21 8.95 -13.58
C LEU A 108 11.33 10.15 -12.64
N ASP A 109 10.27 10.46 -11.89
CA ASP A 109 10.23 11.63 -11.02
C ASP A 109 10.63 11.33 -9.56
N HIS A 110 10.35 10.11 -9.05
CA HIS A 110 10.48 9.80 -7.63
C HIS A 110 10.78 8.30 -7.41
N VAL A 111 11.51 7.99 -6.33
CA VAL A 111 11.73 6.61 -5.88
C VAL A 111 11.31 6.45 -4.43
N GLN A 112 10.48 5.43 -4.17
CA GLN A 112 10.11 4.98 -2.83
C GLN A 112 10.76 3.63 -2.55
N LEU A 113 11.67 3.60 -1.59
CA LEU A 113 12.43 2.42 -1.20
C LEU A 113 11.80 1.75 0.03
N SER A 114 11.50 0.46 -0.08
CA SER A 114 10.95 -0.34 1.03
C SER A 114 12.06 -0.80 1.99
N LEU A 115 11.90 -0.52 3.28
CA LEU A 115 12.80 -0.92 4.35
C LEU A 115 12.13 -1.97 5.26
N GLN A 116 12.80 -3.12 5.52
CA GLN A 116 12.28 -4.20 6.34
C GLN A 116 12.86 -4.22 7.76
N GLY A 117 13.94 -3.51 7.99
CA GLY A 117 14.65 -3.38 9.27
C GLY A 117 15.84 -2.45 9.12
N THR A 118 16.48 -2.08 10.22
CA THR A 118 17.62 -1.15 10.26
C THR A 118 18.98 -1.83 10.22
N ASP A 119 19.00 -3.16 10.30
CA ASP A 119 20.17 -3.99 10.18
C ASP A 119 19.97 -5.19 9.26
N ALA A 120 21.04 -5.86 8.89
CA ALA A 120 21.01 -6.98 7.98
C ALA A 120 20.26 -8.21 8.56
N GLU A 121 20.34 -8.45 9.85
CA GLU A 121 19.68 -9.60 10.49
C GLU A 121 18.17 -9.47 10.37
N MET A 122 17.63 -8.36 10.80
CA MET A 122 16.18 -8.09 10.72
C MET A 122 15.71 -7.96 9.28
N ALA A 123 16.38 -7.13 8.48
CA ALA A 123 15.92 -6.82 7.14
C ALA A 123 15.97 -8.04 6.20
N ASP A 124 17.03 -8.84 6.26
CA ASP A 124 17.17 -10.05 5.43
C ASP A 124 16.19 -11.14 5.89
N ARG A 125 15.99 -11.30 7.20
CA ARG A 125 15.01 -12.23 7.76
C ARG A 125 13.59 -11.87 7.32
N ILE A 126 13.16 -10.62 7.53
CA ILE A 126 11.80 -10.19 7.16
C ILE A 126 11.62 -10.16 5.64
N GLY A 127 12.64 -9.78 4.89
CA GLY A 127 12.61 -9.81 3.43
C GLY A 127 12.65 -11.23 2.84
N GLY A 128 13.09 -12.23 3.61
CA GLY A 128 13.36 -13.58 3.12
C GLY A 128 14.47 -13.61 2.05
N TYR A 129 15.44 -12.68 2.13
CA TYR A 129 16.47 -12.52 1.10
C TYR A 129 17.83 -12.12 1.70
N LYS A 130 18.75 -13.06 1.77
CA LYS A 130 20.10 -12.84 2.31
C LYS A 130 20.89 -11.81 1.49
N GLY A 131 21.45 -10.82 2.16
CA GLY A 131 22.19 -9.71 1.55
C GLY A 131 21.29 -8.62 0.94
N GLY A 132 19.99 -8.67 1.19
CA GLY A 132 19.03 -7.68 0.73
C GLY A 132 19.27 -6.31 1.34
N PHE A 133 19.58 -6.25 2.62
CA PHE A 133 19.86 -5.01 3.33
C PHE A 133 21.03 -4.24 2.68
N ALA A 134 22.17 -4.88 2.47
CA ALA A 134 23.34 -4.24 1.86
C ALA A 134 23.04 -3.69 0.45
N ARG A 135 22.25 -4.42 -0.35
CA ARG A 135 21.83 -3.95 -1.69
C ARG A 135 20.93 -2.74 -1.63
N LYS A 136 20.04 -2.68 -0.63
CA LYS A 136 19.16 -1.50 -0.42
C LYS A 136 19.95 -0.26 -0.02
N MET A 137 20.92 -0.40 0.89
CA MET A 137 21.79 0.69 1.29
C MET A 137 22.54 1.26 0.09
N GLN A 138 23.13 0.39 -0.71
CA GLN A 138 23.82 0.79 -1.92
C GLN A 138 22.88 1.44 -2.95
N ALA A 139 21.67 0.93 -3.12
CA ALA A 139 20.70 1.52 -4.03
C ALA A 139 20.21 2.89 -3.54
N ALA A 140 20.04 3.08 -2.23
CA ALA A 140 19.67 4.38 -1.65
C ALA A 140 20.73 5.45 -1.93
N GLU A 141 22.02 5.10 -1.85
CA GLU A 141 23.12 5.99 -2.25
C GLU A 141 22.99 6.40 -3.74
N TRP A 142 22.84 5.42 -4.63
CA TRP A 142 22.68 5.70 -6.07
C TRP A 142 21.44 6.55 -6.39
N ILE A 143 20.31 6.33 -5.70
CA ILE A 143 19.09 7.11 -5.88
C ILE A 143 19.33 8.58 -5.53
N VAL A 144 20.01 8.84 -4.41
CA VAL A 144 20.30 10.19 -3.97
C VAL A 144 21.36 10.86 -4.84
N GLU A 145 22.41 10.13 -5.25
CA GLU A 145 23.45 10.60 -6.18
C GLU A 145 22.90 10.97 -7.54
N ALA A 146 21.93 10.21 -8.04
CA ALA A 146 21.20 10.52 -9.29
C ALA A 146 20.19 11.68 -9.12
N GLY A 147 20.07 12.28 -7.94
CA GLY A 147 19.20 13.44 -7.70
C GLY A 147 17.72 13.12 -7.50
N PHE A 148 17.31 11.85 -7.44
CA PHE A 148 15.92 11.51 -7.18
C PHE A 148 15.48 11.90 -5.77
N PRO A 149 14.28 12.47 -5.61
CA PRO A 149 13.64 12.52 -4.31
C PRO A 149 13.46 11.10 -3.77
N LEU A 150 14.00 10.82 -2.59
CA LEU A 150 13.87 9.52 -1.92
C LEU A 150 12.76 9.58 -0.87
N THR A 151 11.82 8.64 -0.95
CA THR A 151 10.93 8.27 0.16
C THR A 151 11.36 6.92 0.71
N LEU A 152 11.49 6.78 2.03
CA LEU A 152 11.59 5.48 2.67
C LEU A 152 10.21 5.01 3.12
N ASN A 153 9.89 3.75 2.87
CA ASN A 153 8.69 3.10 3.40
C ASN A 153 9.10 2.01 4.39
N ALA A 154 8.70 2.15 5.65
CA ALA A 154 8.90 1.16 6.68
C ALA A 154 7.57 0.57 7.13
N VAL A 155 7.34 -0.71 6.80
CA VAL A 155 6.24 -1.47 7.39
C VAL A 155 6.68 -1.97 8.75
N VAL A 156 6.01 -1.47 9.79
CA VAL A 156 6.35 -1.70 11.20
C VAL A 156 5.37 -2.72 11.79
N HIS A 157 5.91 -3.70 12.48
CA HIS A 157 5.16 -4.79 13.10
C HIS A 157 5.83 -5.20 14.41
N ARG A 158 5.21 -6.07 15.21
CA ARG A 158 5.70 -6.49 16.52
C ARG A 158 7.22 -6.80 16.54
N GLN A 159 7.72 -7.43 15.48
CA GLN A 159 9.11 -7.91 15.47
C GLN A 159 10.16 -6.84 15.15
N ASN A 160 9.80 -5.73 14.48
CA ASN A 160 10.75 -4.68 14.11
C ASN A 160 10.40 -3.29 14.69
N LEU A 161 9.30 -3.18 15.45
CA LEU A 161 8.83 -1.90 15.99
C LEU A 161 9.86 -1.24 16.91
N HIS A 162 10.65 -2.02 17.63
CA HIS A 162 11.74 -1.52 18.46
C HIS A 162 12.82 -0.79 17.67
N GLN A 163 12.93 -1.04 16.36
CA GLN A 163 13.87 -0.36 15.46
C GLN A 163 13.30 0.96 14.87
N LEU A 164 12.08 1.36 15.22
CA LEU A 164 11.44 2.55 14.62
C LEU A 164 12.23 3.86 14.84
N PRO A 165 12.79 4.16 16.02
CA PRO A 165 13.62 5.34 16.19
C PRO A 165 14.83 5.33 15.24
N GLU A 166 15.50 4.21 15.10
CA GLU A 166 16.67 4.01 14.27
C GLU A 166 16.34 4.10 12.77
N ALA A 167 15.17 3.60 12.35
CA ALA A 167 14.67 3.73 11.00
C ALA A 167 14.42 5.19 10.60
N ILE A 168 13.94 6.01 11.54
CA ILE A 168 13.75 7.45 11.33
C ILE A 168 15.11 8.17 11.16
N GLU A 169 16.09 7.87 12.03
CA GLU A 169 17.45 8.43 11.90
C GLU A 169 18.13 7.96 10.60
N MET A 170 17.93 6.72 10.20
CA MET A 170 18.40 6.19 8.92
C MET A 170 17.82 6.96 7.73
N ALA A 171 16.52 7.32 7.77
CA ALA A 171 15.90 8.16 6.75
C ALA A 171 16.59 9.54 6.64
N VAL A 172 16.94 10.15 7.78
CA VAL A 172 17.68 11.43 7.80
C VAL A 172 19.09 11.26 7.22
N MET A 173 19.81 10.22 7.63
CA MET A 173 21.17 9.92 7.13
C MET A 173 21.19 9.66 5.62
N MET A 174 20.17 8.98 5.09
CA MET A 174 19.99 8.74 3.67
C MET A 174 19.48 9.96 2.90
N LYS A 175 19.31 11.11 3.54
CA LYS A 175 18.78 12.34 2.92
C LYS A 175 17.38 12.13 2.29
N ALA A 176 16.60 11.22 2.82
CA ALA A 176 15.22 11.04 2.39
C ALA A 176 14.42 12.33 2.61
N ARG A 177 13.57 12.70 1.67
CA ARG A 177 12.66 13.84 1.79
C ARG A 177 11.40 13.48 2.58
N ARG A 178 11.01 12.22 2.53
CA ARG A 178 9.80 11.68 3.14
C ARG A 178 10.06 10.28 3.68
N MET A 179 9.38 9.95 4.75
CA MET A 179 9.31 8.59 5.28
C MET A 179 7.84 8.23 5.52
N GLU A 180 7.42 7.09 5.01
CA GLU A 180 6.14 6.49 5.38
C GLU A 180 6.40 5.43 6.44
N VAL A 181 5.81 5.62 7.61
CA VAL A 181 5.78 4.64 8.70
C VAL A 181 4.39 4.05 8.74
N ALA A 182 4.26 2.81 8.32
CA ALA A 182 2.98 2.12 8.29
C ALA A 182 3.00 0.93 9.26
N ILE A 183 2.14 0.95 10.28
CA ILE A 183 1.88 -0.26 11.05
C ILE A 183 1.20 -1.26 10.11
N VAL A 184 1.67 -2.51 10.15
CA VAL A 184 1.21 -3.58 9.27
C VAL A 184 -0.32 -3.64 9.18
N GLN A 185 -0.83 -3.70 7.95
CA GLN A 185 -2.25 -3.87 7.66
C GLN A 185 -2.48 -5.32 7.24
N PHE A 186 -3.48 -5.98 7.83
CA PHE A 186 -3.67 -7.40 7.65
C PHE A 186 -4.52 -7.74 6.42
N HIS A 187 -3.88 -7.74 5.27
CA HIS A 187 -4.40 -8.17 3.98
C HIS A 187 -3.41 -9.15 3.31
N GLY A 188 -3.90 -10.00 2.42
CA GLY A 188 -3.06 -10.94 1.68
C GLY A 188 -2.21 -11.83 2.61
N TRP A 189 -0.90 -11.87 2.37
CA TRP A 189 0.04 -12.67 3.17
C TRP A 189 0.17 -12.14 4.61
N ALA A 190 0.03 -10.83 4.84
CA ALA A 190 0.01 -10.28 6.19
C ALA A 190 -1.13 -10.86 7.04
N MET A 191 -2.27 -11.21 6.41
CA MET A 191 -3.39 -11.85 7.11
C MET A 191 -3.03 -13.23 7.67
N LEU A 192 -2.17 -13.98 6.97
CA LEU A 192 -1.67 -15.30 7.41
C LEU A 192 -0.64 -15.19 8.54
N ASN A 193 -0.09 -14.00 8.78
CA ASN A 193 0.94 -13.72 9.77
C ASN A 193 0.45 -12.82 10.91
N ARG A 194 -0.86 -12.68 11.09
CA ARG A 194 -1.44 -11.76 12.08
C ARG A 194 -0.92 -11.99 13.48
N ASP A 195 -0.92 -13.23 13.94
CA ASP A 195 -0.44 -13.68 15.24
C ASP A 195 1.05 -13.45 15.45
N ALA A 196 1.87 -13.55 14.41
CA ALA A 196 3.30 -13.27 14.46
C ALA A 196 3.66 -11.78 14.37
N MET A 197 2.75 -10.94 13.85
CA MET A 197 3.05 -9.55 13.48
C MET A 197 2.21 -8.50 14.20
N MET A 198 1.12 -8.88 14.87
CA MET A 198 0.27 -7.94 15.61
C MET A 198 1.08 -7.28 16.72
N PRO A 199 1.24 -5.95 16.72
CA PRO A 199 1.83 -5.26 17.86
C PRO A 199 0.91 -5.31 19.07
N THR A 200 1.46 -5.23 20.27
CA THR A 200 0.64 -4.99 21.46
C THR A 200 0.07 -3.58 21.45
N ARG A 201 -0.92 -3.30 22.29
CA ARG A 201 -1.47 -1.95 22.47
C ARG A 201 -0.39 -0.95 22.90
N GLU A 202 0.46 -1.34 23.82
CA GLU A 202 1.58 -0.54 24.32
C GLU A 202 2.59 -0.24 23.20
N GLN A 203 2.93 -1.24 22.40
CA GLN A 203 3.81 -1.06 21.25
C GLN A 203 3.19 -0.10 20.21
N ALA A 204 1.90 -0.21 19.93
CA ALA A 204 1.21 0.69 19.00
C ALA A 204 1.16 2.14 19.52
N GLN A 205 0.94 2.33 20.82
CA GLN A 205 0.97 3.64 21.48
C GLN A 205 2.37 4.24 21.45
N GLU A 206 3.39 3.43 21.78
CA GLU A 206 4.79 3.87 21.75
C GLU A 206 5.24 4.25 20.33
N ALA A 207 4.84 3.49 19.30
CA ALA A 207 5.09 3.87 17.90
C ALA A 207 4.49 5.24 17.56
N SER A 208 3.26 5.49 18.00
CA SER A 208 2.59 6.77 17.79
C SER A 208 3.34 7.92 18.47
N ARG A 209 3.79 7.72 19.73
CA ARG A 209 4.57 8.70 20.48
C ARG A 209 5.89 9.02 19.77
N ILE A 210 6.65 7.98 19.37
CA ILE A 210 7.92 8.13 18.66
C ILE A 210 7.73 8.93 17.36
N VAL A 211 6.69 8.63 16.59
CA VAL A 211 6.41 9.34 15.34
C VAL A 211 6.07 10.81 15.59
N GLU A 212 5.22 11.12 16.57
CA GLU A 212 4.85 12.52 16.85
C GLU A 212 6.05 13.34 17.35
N GLU A 213 6.89 12.78 18.20
CA GLU A 213 8.14 13.42 18.66
C GLU A 213 9.10 13.66 17.47
N ALA A 214 9.26 12.65 16.59
CA ALA A 214 10.09 12.78 15.40
C ALA A 214 9.55 13.84 14.42
N ARG A 215 8.23 13.91 14.21
CA ARG A 215 7.59 14.96 13.39
C ARG A 215 7.87 16.37 13.92
N ALA A 216 7.81 16.55 15.24
CA ALA A 216 8.11 17.83 15.85
C ALA A 216 9.59 18.20 15.70
N ARG A 217 10.48 17.25 15.98
CA ARG A 217 11.96 17.43 15.93
C ARG A 217 12.47 17.64 14.49
N LEU A 218 11.94 16.92 13.54
CA LEU A 218 12.42 16.89 12.14
C LEU A 218 11.62 17.80 11.20
N LYS A 219 10.81 18.70 11.75
CA LYS A 219 10.03 19.65 10.95
C LYS A 219 10.94 20.45 10.00
N GLY A 220 10.63 20.40 8.71
CA GLY A 220 11.43 21.04 7.65
C GLY A 220 12.62 20.20 7.16
N THR A 221 12.96 19.10 7.80
CA THR A 221 14.03 18.19 7.37
C THR A 221 13.47 16.91 6.74
N LEU A 222 12.53 16.24 7.41
CA LEU A 222 11.90 15.00 6.97
C LEU A 222 10.38 15.10 7.17
N VAL A 223 9.62 14.79 6.12
CA VAL A 223 8.17 14.62 6.24
C VAL A 223 7.89 13.17 6.63
N ILE A 224 7.16 12.95 7.71
CA ILE A 224 6.80 11.61 8.17
C ILE A 224 5.30 11.41 8.01
N ASP A 225 4.90 10.52 7.11
CA ASP A 225 3.53 10.01 7.02
C ASP A 225 3.39 8.82 7.97
N TYR A 226 2.28 8.76 8.70
CA TYR A 226 2.06 7.70 9.66
C TYR A 226 0.70 7.03 9.46
N VAL A 227 0.73 5.73 9.30
CA VAL A 227 -0.45 4.87 9.24
C VAL A 227 -0.52 4.07 10.55
N PRO A 228 -1.37 4.47 11.50
CA PRO A 228 -1.44 3.81 12.82
C PRO A 228 -2.05 2.41 12.74
N ALA A 229 -1.91 1.65 13.83
CA ALA A 229 -2.49 0.33 14.00
C ALA A 229 -4.02 0.40 14.08
N ASP A 230 -4.73 -0.18 13.11
CA ASP A 230 -6.21 -0.14 13.09
C ASP A 230 -6.83 -0.87 14.28
N TYR A 231 -6.35 -2.06 14.60
CA TYR A 231 -6.92 -2.93 15.64
C TYR A 231 -6.89 -2.34 17.05
N HIS A 232 -6.10 -1.29 17.29
CA HIS A 232 -6.00 -0.59 18.57
C HIS A 232 -6.65 0.79 18.56
N SER A 233 -7.41 1.13 17.51
CA SER A 233 -8.07 2.43 17.36
C SER A 233 -9.53 2.37 17.81
N ASP A 234 -10.05 3.48 18.36
CA ASP A 234 -11.46 3.61 18.71
C ASP A 234 -12.36 3.84 17.49
N TYR A 235 -11.81 4.43 16.44
CA TYR A 235 -12.52 4.72 15.21
C TYR A 235 -11.68 4.33 14.00
N PRO A 236 -12.33 3.83 12.94
CA PRO A 236 -11.63 3.41 11.75
C PRO A 236 -11.10 4.60 10.96
N LYS A 237 -10.05 4.37 10.19
CA LYS A 237 -9.57 5.30 9.18
C LYS A 237 -10.56 5.39 8.01
N ARG A 238 -10.61 6.55 7.39
CA ARG A 238 -11.32 6.73 6.12
C ARG A 238 -10.67 5.87 5.02
N CYS A 239 -11.41 4.93 4.47
CA CYS A 239 -10.93 4.05 3.42
C CYS A 239 -10.49 4.85 2.19
N MET A 240 -9.19 4.95 1.91
CA MET A 240 -8.63 5.60 0.71
C MET A 240 -9.27 6.98 0.39
N GLY A 241 -9.61 7.76 1.42
CA GLY A 241 -10.34 9.01 1.23
C GLY A 241 -11.84 8.86 0.91
N GLY A 242 -12.37 7.66 0.95
CA GLY A 242 -13.68 7.18 0.55
C GLY A 242 -13.55 6.13 -0.55
N TRP A 243 -14.39 5.11 -0.51
CA TRP A 243 -14.38 4.02 -1.49
C TRP A 243 -14.48 4.52 -2.92
N GLY A 244 -13.45 4.23 -3.75
CA GLY A 244 -13.42 4.62 -5.16
C GLY A 244 -13.54 6.12 -5.43
N THR A 245 -13.00 7.00 -4.57
CA THR A 245 -13.15 8.46 -4.69
C THR A 245 -11.87 9.20 -5.04
N THR A 246 -10.70 8.74 -4.62
CA THR A 246 -9.44 9.47 -4.80
C THR A 246 -8.43 8.76 -5.68
N GLY A 247 -8.49 7.45 -5.76
CA GLY A 247 -7.54 6.66 -6.53
C GLY A 247 -8.09 5.31 -6.94
N LEU A 248 -7.35 4.65 -7.79
CA LEU A 248 -7.63 3.30 -8.26
C LEU A 248 -6.36 2.47 -8.31
N ASN A 249 -6.52 1.16 -8.27
CA ASN A 249 -5.46 0.18 -8.40
C ASN A 249 -5.69 -0.67 -9.65
N ILE A 250 -4.65 -0.99 -10.39
CA ILE A 250 -4.73 -1.91 -11.53
C ILE A 250 -3.76 -3.06 -11.26
N THR A 251 -4.31 -4.28 -11.28
CA THR A 251 -3.54 -5.52 -11.07
C THR A 251 -2.71 -5.88 -12.30
N PRO A 252 -1.70 -6.76 -12.18
CA PRO A 252 -0.87 -7.15 -13.31
C PRO A 252 -1.65 -7.74 -14.49
N ASP A 253 -2.77 -8.40 -14.25
CA ASP A 253 -3.65 -9.01 -15.26
C ASP A 253 -4.79 -8.08 -15.72
N GLY A 254 -4.80 -6.83 -15.25
CA GLY A 254 -5.66 -5.76 -15.76
C GLY A 254 -6.97 -5.52 -15.01
N LEU A 255 -7.23 -6.17 -13.87
CA LEU A 255 -8.39 -5.84 -13.05
C LEU A 255 -8.25 -4.45 -12.46
N VAL A 256 -9.34 -3.68 -12.46
CA VAL A 256 -9.38 -2.32 -11.90
C VAL A 256 -10.11 -2.34 -10.57
N LEU A 257 -9.41 -1.94 -9.52
CA LEU A 257 -9.87 -2.05 -8.15
C LEU A 257 -9.96 -0.65 -7.49
N PRO A 258 -10.96 -0.41 -6.63
CA PRO A 258 -11.01 0.81 -5.82
C PRO A 258 -9.96 0.84 -4.68
N CYS A 259 -9.41 -0.33 -4.32
CA CYS A 259 -8.34 -0.52 -3.35
C CYS A 259 -7.64 -1.86 -3.66
N HIS A 260 -6.33 -1.96 -3.46
CA HIS A 260 -5.59 -3.21 -3.72
C HIS A 260 -6.13 -4.43 -2.94
N ALA A 261 -6.74 -4.23 -1.77
CA ALA A 261 -7.35 -5.30 -0.99
C ALA A 261 -8.80 -5.63 -1.40
N ALA A 262 -9.40 -4.93 -2.37
CA ALA A 262 -10.82 -5.07 -2.68
C ALA A 262 -11.21 -6.47 -3.20
N GLN A 263 -10.28 -7.21 -3.78
CA GLN A 263 -10.50 -8.60 -4.22
C GLN A 263 -10.83 -9.56 -3.08
N THR A 264 -10.59 -9.18 -1.82
CA THR A 264 -11.01 -9.96 -0.65
C THR A 264 -12.51 -9.92 -0.38
N ILE A 265 -13.28 -9.14 -1.13
CA ILE A 265 -14.75 -9.05 -1.02
C ILE A 265 -15.38 -9.93 -2.13
N PRO A 266 -15.84 -11.16 -1.80
CA PRO A 266 -16.29 -12.13 -2.81
C PRO A 266 -17.56 -11.71 -3.56
N SER A 267 -18.36 -10.81 -2.97
CA SER A 267 -19.60 -10.29 -3.59
C SER A 267 -19.34 -9.26 -4.69
N LEU A 268 -18.11 -8.79 -4.87
CA LEU A 268 -17.75 -7.83 -5.91
C LEU A 268 -17.16 -8.53 -7.13
N SER A 269 -17.57 -8.09 -8.30
CA SER A 269 -16.94 -8.43 -9.58
C SER A 269 -16.23 -7.20 -10.13
N PHE A 270 -14.97 -7.34 -10.52
CA PHE A 270 -14.15 -6.24 -11.00
C PHE A 270 -14.04 -6.26 -12.53
N ASP A 271 -14.15 -5.09 -13.12
CA ASP A 271 -13.93 -4.91 -14.55
C ASP A 271 -12.43 -4.96 -14.90
N ASN A 272 -12.11 -5.31 -16.14
CA ASN A 272 -10.76 -5.40 -16.66
C ASN A 272 -10.50 -4.34 -17.73
N VAL A 273 -9.31 -3.74 -17.75
CA VAL A 273 -8.92 -2.75 -18.78
C VAL A 273 -8.83 -3.33 -20.19
N ARG A 274 -8.75 -4.66 -20.33
CA ARG A 274 -8.81 -5.33 -21.63
C ARG A 274 -10.19 -5.25 -22.27
N ASP A 275 -11.24 -5.15 -21.46
CA ASP A 275 -12.63 -5.27 -21.90
C ASP A 275 -13.37 -3.93 -21.93
N LYS A 276 -12.94 -2.97 -21.09
CA LYS A 276 -13.65 -1.70 -20.90
C LYS A 276 -12.68 -0.53 -20.75
N PRO A 277 -13.03 0.66 -21.29
CA PRO A 277 -12.28 1.88 -21.04
C PRO A 277 -12.23 2.23 -19.54
N LEU A 278 -11.08 2.74 -19.08
CA LEU A 278 -10.85 3.07 -17.68
C LEU A 278 -11.87 4.09 -17.12
N ALA A 279 -12.30 5.05 -17.93
CA ALA A 279 -13.33 6.02 -17.53
C ALA A 279 -14.69 5.36 -17.28
N ASP A 280 -15.07 4.39 -18.10
CA ASP A 280 -16.32 3.65 -17.89
C ASP A 280 -16.26 2.80 -16.62
N ILE A 281 -15.12 2.16 -16.35
CA ILE A 281 -14.89 1.42 -15.11
C ILE A 281 -14.99 2.35 -13.90
N TRP A 282 -14.32 3.50 -13.95
CA TRP A 282 -14.29 4.46 -12.85
C TRP A 282 -15.69 5.02 -12.53
N TYR A 283 -16.42 5.47 -13.53
CA TYR A 283 -17.71 6.16 -13.32
C TYR A 283 -18.89 5.20 -13.23
N LYS A 284 -18.87 4.09 -13.95
CA LYS A 284 -20.04 3.19 -14.12
C LYS A 284 -19.83 1.80 -13.53
N GLY A 285 -18.58 1.41 -13.20
CA GLY A 285 -18.25 0.09 -12.68
C GLY A 285 -19.00 -0.22 -11.38
N ALA A 286 -19.64 -1.39 -11.31
CA ALA A 286 -20.45 -1.80 -10.17
C ALA A 286 -19.62 -1.86 -8.88
N ALA A 287 -18.39 -2.40 -8.93
CA ALA A 287 -17.51 -2.49 -7.79
C ALA A 287 -17.11 -1.12 -7.24
N PHE A 288 -16.86 -0.13 -8.12
CA PHE A 288 -16.56 1.24 -7.69
C PHE A 288 -17.75 1.92 -7.03
N ASN A 289 -18.97 1.66 -7.54
CA ASN A 289 -20.19 2.29 -7.03
C ASN A 289 -20.80 1.57 -5.82
N ALA A 290 -20.33 0.37 -5.48
CA ALA A 290 -20.88 -0.45 -4.38
C ALA A 290 -20.92 0.27 -3.03
N TYR A 291 -19.88 1.07 -2.73
CA TYR A 291 -19.74 1.76 -1.43
C TYR A 291 -19.41 3.25 -1.59
N ARG A 292 -19.71 3.87 -2.75
CA ARG A 292 -19.65 5.32 -2.92
C ARG A 292 -20.84 5.99 -2.25
N GLY A 293 -20.64 7.19 -1.70
CA GLY A 293 -21.68 7.93 -1.01
C GLY A 293 -22.06 7.34 0.36
N GLU A 294 -23.29 7.58 0.80
CA GLU A 294 -23.78 7.21 2.15
C GLU A 294 -24.97 6.22 2.07
N ASP A 295 -25.59 6.03 0.90
CA ASP A 295 -26.86 5.30 0.77
C ASP A 295 -26.74 3.80 1.10
N TRP A 296 -25.56 3.22 0.92
CA TRP A 296 -25.24 1.83 1.25
C TRP A 296 -25.09 1.58 2.75
N MET A 297 -24.89 2.65 3.56
CA MET A 297 -24.60 2.54 4.98
C MET A 297 -25.78 1.96 5.75
N GLN A 298 -25.49 1.01 6.65
CA GLN A 298 -26.40 0.46 7.63
C GLN A 298 -26.25 1.19 8.98
N GLU A 299 -27.19 0.98 9.92
CA GLU A 299 -26.98 1.44 11.28
C GLU A 299 -25.85 0.64 11.95
N PRO A 300 -25.05 1.27 12.83
CA PRO A 300 -25.15 2.65 13.33
C PRO A 300 -24.49 3.70 12.44
N CYS A 301 -23.84 3.36 11.31
CA CYS A 301 -23.13 4.32 10.47
C CYS A 301 -24.07 5.34 9.82
N ARG A 302 -25.27 4.91 9.39
CA ARG A 302 -26.24 5.76 8.67
C ARG A 302 -26.63 7.00 9.49
N SER A 303 -26.89 6.85 10.78
CA SER A 303 -27.27 7.96 11.67
C SER A 303 -26.08 8.59 12.41
N CYS A 304 -24.84 8.07 12.18
CA CYS A 304 -23.66 8.49 12.92
C CYS A 304 -23.22 9.91 12.52
N ASP A 305 -22.85 10.71 13.51
CA ASP A 305 -22.23 12.03 13.33
C ASP A 305 -20.87 11.98 12.62
N ARG A 306 -20.17 10.84 12.73
CA ARG A 306 -18.88 10.60 12.09
C ARG A 306 -18.97 10.09 10.65
N ARG A 307 -20.18 9.77 10.12
CA ARG A 307 -20.31 9.11 8.80
C ARG A 307 -19.58 9.82 7.65
N LYS A 308 -19.43 11.16 7.73
CA LYS A 308 -18.69 11.96 6.73
C LYS A 308 -17.19 12.08 7.03
N LEU A 309 -16.74 11.61 8.19
CA LEU A 309 -15.33 11.62 8.58
C LEU A 309 -14.64 10.32 8.19
N ASP A 310 -15.21 9.18 8.56
CA ASP A 310 -14.62 7.86 8.35
C ASP A 310 -15.28 7.03 7.25
N PHE A 311 -16.44 7.45 6.74
CA PHE A 311 -17.21 6.76 5.68
C PHE A 311 -17.46 5.28 5.99
N GLY A 312 -17.70 4.96 7.26
CA GLY A 312 -17.92 3.59 7.72
C GLY A 312 -16.67 2.72 7.81
N GLY A 313 -15.48 3.27 7.56
CA GLY A 313 -14.19 2.60 7.68
C GLY A 313 -13.80 1.72 6.49
N CYS A 314 -12.98 0.71 6.73
CA CYS A 314 -12.43 -0.18 5.70
C CYS A 314 -13.40 -1.31 5.34
N ARG A 315 -13.85 -1.37 4.09
CA ARG A 315 -14.80 -2.41 3.61
C ARG A 315 -14.18 -3.79 3.56
N CYS A 316 -12.88 -3.87 3.22
CA CYS A 316 -12.14 -5.13 3.20
C CYS A 316 -11.98 -5.70 4.62
N GLN A 317 -11.75 -4.85 5.62
CA GLN A 317 -11.66 -5.24 7.02
C GLN A 317 -13.04 -5.64 7.58
N ALA A 318 -14.09 -4.90 7.24
CA ALA A 318 -15.46 -5.28 7.58
C ALA A 318 -15.79 -6.67 7.03
N MET A 319 -15.47 -6.94 5.76
CA MET A 319 -15.62 -8.28 5.16
C MET A 319 -14.82 -9.34 5.92
N ALA A 320 -13.54 -9.09 6.21
CA ALA A 320 -12.65 -10.07 6.84
C ALA A 320 -13.08 -10.45 8.26
N ILE A 321 -13.67 -9.53 9.04
CA ILE A 321 -13.98 -9.73 10.46
C ILE A 321 -15.48 -9.99 10.69
N ALA A 322 -16.33 -9.24 9.97
CA ALA A 322 -17.79 -9.36 10.12
C ALA A 322 -18.44 -10.31 9.11
N GLY A 323 -17.73 -10.69 8.02
CA GLY A 323 -18.30 -11.46 6.91
C GLY A 323 -19.22 -10.66 5.98
N ASP A 324 -19.33 -9.34 6.20
CA ASP A 324 -20.15 -8.44 5.42
C ASP A 324 -19.40 -7.12 5.18
N ALA A 325 -19.11 -6.80 3.93
CA ALA A 325 -18.42 -5.57 3.57
C ALA A 325 -19.27 -4.29 3.78
N ALA A 326 -20.59 -4.41 3.91
CA ALA A 326 -21.50 -3.29 4.23
C ALA A 326 -21.65 -3.06 5.75
N ALA A 327 -21.17 -3.97 6.59
CA ALA A 327 -21.22 -3.82 8.03
C ALA A 327 -20.42 -2.60 8.51
N THR A 328 -20.77 -2.08 9.67
CA THR A 328 -19.91 -1.12 10.39
C THR A 328 -18.54 -1.74 10.59
N ASP A 329 -17.49 -0.99 10.26
CA ASP A 329 -16.12 -1.48 10.47
C ASP A 329 -15.95 -1.94 11.93
N PRO A 330 -15.54 -3.19 12.18
CA PRO A 330 -15.42 -3.74 13.53
C PRO A 330 -14.43 -3.00 14.44
N VAL A 331 -13.51 -2.23 13.88
CA VAL A 331 -12.63 -1.34 14.66
C VAL A 331 -13.41 -0.20 15.36
N CYS A 332 -14.54 0.22 14.79
CA CYS A 332 -15.34 1.30 15.39
C CYS A 332 -15.94 0.86 16.73
N VAL A 333 -15.76 1.67 17.79
CA VAL A 333 -16.38 1.44 19.10
C VAL A 333 -17.91 1.36 19.06
N LYS A 334 -18.54 1.93 18.01
CA LYS A 334 -19.99 1.82 17.78
C LYS A 334 -20.39 0.53 17.08
N SER A 335 -19.41 -0.30 16.62
CA SER A 335 -19.69 -1.60 16.00
C SER A 335 -20.10 -2.63 17.06
N PRO A 336 -21.12 -3.45 16.81
CA PRO A 336 -21.46 -4.57 17.69
C PRO A 336 -20.35 -5.62 17.78
N LEU A 337 -19.34 -5.57 16.87
CA LEU A 337 -18.20 -6.49 16.84
C LEU A 337 -16.91 -5.87 17.38
N HIS A 338 -16.94 -4.67 17.97
CA HIS A 338 -15.74 -4.01 18.47
C HIS A 338 -15.01 -4.85 19.53
N SER A 339 -15.73 -5.43 20.50
CA SER A 339 -15.12 -6.29 21.51
C SER A 339 -14.36 -7.48 20.90
N LYS A 340 -14.90 -8.05 19.82
CA LYS A 340 -14.23 -9.14 19.12
C LYS A 340 -12.87 -8.69 18.50
N VAL A 341 -12.79 -7.47 18.00
CA VAL A 341 -11.52 -6.90 17.49
C VAL A 341 -10.50 -6.74 18.62
N VAL A 342 -10.94 -6.22 19.78
CA VAL A 342 -10.06 -6.06 20.94
C VAL A 342 -9.55 -7.43 21.42
N GLU A 343 -10.44 -8.39 21.60
CA GLU A 343 -10.08 -9.78 21.99
C GLU A 343 -9.10 -10.43 21.00
N MET A 344 -9.35 -10.26 19.69
CA MET A 344 -8.46 -10.75 18.64
C MET A 344 -7.09 -10.09 18.69
N ALA A 345 -7.04 -8.78 18.86
CA ALA A 345 -5.77 -8.03 18.91
C ALA A 345 -4.93 -8.47 20.11
N ASP A 346 -5.55 -8.61 21.27
CA ASP A 346 -4.88 -9.06 22.49
C ASP A 346 -4.40 -10.50 22.39
N ALA A 347 -5.22 -11.41 21.82
CA ALA A 347 -4.85 -12.80 21.61
C ALA A 347 -3.65 -12.95 20.65
N PHE A 348 -3.67 -12.28 19.51
CA PHE A 348 -2.56 -12.33 18.53
C PHE A 348 -1.28 -11.68 19.09
N ALA A 349 -1.40 -10.57 19.80
CA ALA A 349 -0.25 -9.91 20.41
C ALA A 349 0.41 -10.73 21.50
N GLY A 350 -0.31 -11.66 22.12
CA GLY A 350 0.17 -12.55 23.19
C GLY A 350 0.99 -13.76 22.71
N ASP A 351 0.94 -14.10 21.40
CA ASP A 351 1.69 -15.24 20.87
C ASP A 351 3.13 -14.86 20.49
N GLU A 352 4.06 -15.02 21.43
CA GLU A 352 5.49 -14.71 21.23
C GLU A 352 6.21 -15.76 20.35
N HIS A 353 5.60 -16.92 20.13
CA HIS A 353 6.22 -18.06 19.43
C HIS A 353 5.67 -18.31 18.02
N ALA A 354 4.73 -17.47 17.56
CA ALA A 354 4.16 -17.63 16.23
C ALA A 354 5.23 -17.56 15.14
N GLU A 355 5.25 -18.58 14.29
CA GLU A 355 6.19 -18.67 13.17
C GLU A 355 5.74 -17.81 11.99
N LEU A 356 6.71 -17.27 11.24
CA LEU A 356 6.45 -16.49 10.02
C LEU A 356 6.17 -17.40 8.82
N VAL A 357 5.06 -17.17 8.17
CA VAL A 357 4.72 -17.77 6.86
C VAL A 357 5.18 -16.83 5.77
N TYR A 358 6.22 -17.21 5.06
CA TYR A 358 6.80 -16.38 4.01
C TYR A 358 5.98 -16.43 2.72
N ARG A 359 5.91 -15.28 2.04
CA ARG A 359 5.25 -15.17 0.75
C ARG A 359 5.95 -16.07 -0.27
N LYS A 360 5.15 -16.82 -1.05
CA LYS A 360 5.63 -17.59 -2.20
C LYS A 360 5.56 -16.69 -3.44
N SER A 361 6.62 -16.67 -4.24
CA SER A 361 6.58 -16.03 -5.56
C SER A 361 5.78 -16.87 -6.54
N PRO A 362 5.01 -16.25 -7.45
CA PRO A 362 4.30 -16.96 -8.52
C PRO A 362 5.27 -17.57 -9.53
#